data_fba60adac70e4d206b68ea029ce1d526
#
_entry.id   fba60adac70e4d206b68ea029ce1d526
#
_cell.length_a   1.000
_cell.length_b   1.000
_cell.length_c   1.000
_cell.angle_alpha   90.00
_cell.angle_beta   90.00
_cell.angle_gamma   90.00
#
_symmetry.space_group_name_H-M   'P 1'
#
loop_
_entity.id
_entity.type
_entity.pdbx_description
1 polymer ?
#
loop_
_entity_poly.entity_id
_entity_poly.type
_entity_poly.pdbx_seq_one_letter_code
_entity_poly.pdbx_strand_id
1 'polypeptide(L)'
;MAVNLPLPDAATLYPIDGVRIGVTEAGIRKANRKDLSVVLIDAGASVSGVFTSNRFCAAPVQLCREHLDGGQAIRAMVINTGNANAGTGVDGLNRARSSCVALAQRLGIEAAQVLPFSTGVIMETLPVERIEAGLDAAIADAKEDNWLKAAEAIMTTDTQPKAFGARGLVGGKQVSVSGISKGAGMIRPNMATMLGFIATDANVAQAVMKQLAVELAEGSFNRVTVDGDTSTNDSLVLIATNKAGNAAVTSLDSADGQALKALLLEVARKLAQAIVRDGEGATKFISVVVQGGRSEEECRKVAYAIAHSPLVKTAFFASDPNLGRILAAVGYAGIDDLDQTGIELFLDDVHVVTQGGRNPDYREEDGQRVMKQAEITVRVDLGRGDATQTVWTCDFSHEYVTINADYRS
;
A
#
# COMPACT_ATOMS: atom_id res chain seq x y z
N MET A 1 17.26 -8.67 0.75
CA MET A 1 16.22 -9.59 1.27
C MET A 1 15.29 -8.77 2.15
N ALA A 2 13.99 -8.99 2.06
CA ALA A 2 13.01 -8.29 2.89
C ALA A 2 13.24 -8.51 4.39
N VAL A 3 12.97 -7.49 5.21
CA VAL A 3 13.21 -7.50 6.65
C VAL A 3 12.11 -8.31 7.35
N ASN A 4 12.44 -9.48 7.85
CA ASN A 4 11.51 -10.37 8.59
C ASN A 4 10.13 -10.52 7.92
N LEU A 5 10.08 -10.52 6.58
CA LEU A 5 8.86 -10.75 5.83
C LEU A 5 8.80 -12.22 5.42
N PRO A 6 7.88 -13.01 5.97
CA PRO A 6 7.69 -14.38 5.53
C PRO A 6 7.11 -14.40 4.11
N LEU A 7 7.44 -15.43 3.34
CA LEU A 7 6.76 -15.68 2.07
C LEU A 7 5.26 -15.90 2.33
N PRO A 8 4.38 -15.45 1.42
CA PRO A 8 2.95 -15.67 1.57
C PRO A 8 2.63 -17.17 1.63
N ASP A 9 1.82 -17.56 2.61
CA ASP A 9 1.30 -18.92 2.70
C ASP A 9 0.00 -19.05 1.89
N ALA A 10 0.04 -19.82 0.82
CA ALA A 10 -1.13 -20.05 -0.03
C ALA A 10 -2.34 -20.61 0.74
N ALA A 11 -2.13 -21.34 1.85
CA ALA A 11 -3.21 -21.87 2.68
C ALA A 11 -3.99 -20.77 3.43
N THR A 12 -3.40 -19.59 3.61
CA THR A 12 -4.04 -18.43 4.24
C THR A 12 -4.60 -17.42 3.24
N LEU A 13 -4.44 -17.67 1.93
CA LEU A 13 -5.05 -16.89 0.87
C LEU A 13 -6.38 -17.53 0.47
N TYR A 14 -7.46 -16.94 0.97
CA TYR A 14 -8.78 -17.51 0.77
C TYR A 14 -9.33 -17.15 -0.62
N PRO A 15 -9.90 -18.12 -1.37
CA PRO A 15 -10.73 -17.80 -2.52
C PRO A 15 -11.88 -16.87 -2.10
N ILE A 16 -12.16 -15.87 -2.93
CA ILE A 16 -13.28 -14.94 -2.71
C ILE A 16 -14.34 -15.23 -3.77
N ASP A 17 -15.45 -15.81 -3.34
CA ASP A 17 -16.56 -16.12 -4.24
C ASP A 17 -16.99 -14.87 -5.03
N GLY A 18 -16.99 -14.97 -6.35
CA GLY A 18 -17.29 -13.87 -7.26
C GLY A 18 -16.09 -13.03 -7.71
N VAL A 19 -14.86 -13.40 -7.31
CA VAL A 19 -13.61 -12.85 -7.86
C VAL A 19 -12.78 -13.98 -8.46
N ARG A 20 -12.35 -13.83 -9.72
CA ARG A 20 -11.41 -14.74 -10.37
C ARG A 20 -10.27 -13.93 -10.95
N ILE A 21 -9.05 -14.40 -10.76
CA ILE A 21 -7.85 -13.71 -11.20
C ILE A 21 -7.11 -14.58 -12.21
N GLY A 22 -6.82 -14.03 -13.37
CA GLY A 22 -6.03 -14.68 -14.39
C GLY A 22 -4.74 -13.92 -14.67
N VAL A 23 -3.67 -14.66 -14.97
CA VAL A 23 -2.33 -14.11 -15.14
C VAL A 23 -1.65 -14.74 -16.33
N THR A 24 -0.94 -13.93 -17.13
CA THR A 24 -0.16 -14.39 -18.27
C THR A 24 1.15 -13.61 -18.43
N GLU A 25 2.01 -14.12 -19.28
CA GLU A 25 3.23 -13.51 -19.79
C GLU A 25 2.91 -12.82 -21.13
N ALA A 26 2.61 -11.52 -21.12
CA ALA A 26 2.31 -10.76 -22.32
C ALA A 26 3.57 -10.13 -22.95
N GLY A 27 4.70 -10.14 -22.22
CA GLY A 27 5.96 -9.54 -22.66
C GLY A 27 5.89 -8.03 -22.74
N ILE A 28 5.22 -7.39 -21.80
CA ILE A 28 5.01 -5.92 -21.78
C ILE A 28 6.34 -5.18 -21.87
N ARG A 29 7.33 -5.62 -21.10
CA ARG A 29 8.69 -5.08 -21.14
C ARG A 29 9.77 -6.16 -21.30
N LYS A 30 9.71 -7.21 -20.52
CA LYS A 30 10.68 -8.32 -20.49
C LYS A 30 9.97 -9.63 -20.86
N ALA A 31 10.62 -10.48 -21.64
CA ALA A 31 10.10 -11.82 -21.92
C ALA A 31 10.19 -12.73 -20.70
N ASN A 32 9.43 -13.82 -20.69
CA ASN A 32 9.42 -14.85 -19.66
C ASN A 32 9.12 -14.32 -18.24
N ARG A 33 8.18 -13.37 -18.18
CA ARG A 33 7.72 -12.79 -16.93
C ARG A 33 6.20 -12.64 -16.95
N LYS A 34 5.56 -13.02 -15.85
CA LYS A 34 4.16 -12.71 -15.60
C LYS A 34 4.04 -11.18 -15.48
N ASP A 35 3.33 -10.53 -16.39
CA ASP A 35 3.26 -9.07 -16.48
C ASP A 35 1.90 -8.52 -16.93
N LEU A 36 0.92 -9.43 -17.12
CA LEU A 36 -0.46 -9.06 -17.38
C LEU A 36 -1.39 -9.87 -16.46
N SER A 37 -2.25 -9.18 -15.74
CA SER A 37 -3.28 -9.79 -14.90
C SER A 37 -4.66 -9.24 -15.27
N VAL A 38 -5.68 -10.08 -15.17
CA VAL A 38 -7.08 -9.69 -15.22
C VAL A 38 -7.77 -10.12 -13.94
N VAL A 39 -8.64 -9.25 -13.41
CA VAL A 39 -9.54 -9.59 -12.30
C VAL A 39 -10.95 -9.55 -12.84
N LEU A 40 -11.64 -10.68 -12.76
CA LEU A 40 -13.04 -10.82 -13.19
C LEU A 40 -13.93 -10.76 -11.95
N ILE A 41 -14.94 -9.90 -11.99
CA ILE A 41 -15.84 -9.62 -10.86
C ILE A 41 -17.26 -9.94 -11.27
N ASP A 42 -17.94 -10.76 -10.49
CA ASP A 42 -19.33 -11.12 -10.73
C ASP A 42 -20.25 -9.92 -10.59
N ALA A 43 -21.41 -9.99 -11.27
CA ALA A 43 -22.45 -8.96 -11.14
C ALA A 43 -22.96 -8.84 -9.70
N GLY A 44 -23.29 -7.63 -9.28
CA GLY A 44 -23.80 -7.33 -7.95
C GLY A 44 -22.72 -7.01 -6.92
N ALA A 45 -21.44 -7.05 -7.30
CA ALA A 45 -20.37 -6.60 -6.42
C ALA A 45 -20.37 -5.08 -6.23
N SER A 46 -19.95 -4.65 -5.04
CA SER A 46 -19.66 -3.25 -4.71
C SER A 46 -18.16 -3.02 -4.83
N VAL A 47 -17.75 -1.97 -5.55
CA VAL A 47 -16.33 -1.66 -5.79
C VAL A 47 -16.05 -0.19 -5.52
N SER A 48 -14.94 0.10 -4.88
CA SER A 48 -14.43 1.46 -4.69
C SER A 48 -12.91 1.48 -4.73
N GLY A 49 -12.33 2.66 -4.92
CA GLY A 49 -10.88 2.85 -4.92
C GLY A 49 -10.45 4.20 -4.40
N VAL A 50 -9.22 4.23 -3.88
CA VAL A 50 -8.49 5.44 -3.49
C VAL A 50 -7.24 5.53 -4.35
N PHE A 51 -6.91 6.73 -4.82
CA PHE A 51 -5.90 6.94 -5.84
C PHE A 51 -4.96 8.07 -5.46
N THR A 52 -3.74 8.04 -6.01
CA THR A 52 -2.69 9.03 -5.78
C THR A 52 -3.19 10.47 -5.86
N SER A 53 -2.74 11.31 -4.93
CA SER A 53 -2.95 12.76 -4.98
C SER A 53 -1.92 13.49 -5.86
N ASN A 54 -0.95 12.77 -6.45
CA ASN A 54 0.03 13.35 -7.33
C ASN A 54 -0.65 14.03 -8.53
N ARG A 55 -0.35 15.31 -8.74
CA ARG A 55 -0.94 16.09 -9.85
C ARG A 55 -0.45 15.60 -11.22
N PHE A 56 0.69 14.94 -11.26
CA PHE A 56 1.21 14.24 -12.45
C PHE A 56 0.70 12.81 -12.50
N CYS A 57 -0.61 12.64 -12.40
CA CYS A 57 -1.29 11.37 -12.26
C CYS A 57 -1.31 10.61 -13.60
N ALA A 58 -1.03 9.31 -13.54
CA ALA A 58 -0.96 8.42 -14.70
C ALA A 58 -2.33 8.27 -15.41
N ALA A 59 -2.29 7.97 -16.71
CA ALA A 59 -3.50 7.76 -17.53
C ALA A 59 -4.46 6.70 -16.94
N PRO A 60 -4.01 5.51 -16.48
CA PRO A 60 -4.91 4.53 -15.89
C PRO A 60 -5.62 5.05 -14.63
N VAL A 61 -4.95 5.85 -13.80
CA VAL A 61 -5.57 6.44 -12.60
C VAL A 61 -6.68 7.43 -12.97
N GLN A 62 -6.45 8.26 -14.00
CA GLN A 62 -7.47 9.19 -14.50
C GLN A 62 -8.72 8.42 -14.96
N LEU A 63 -8.50 7.34 -15.71
CA LEU A 63 -9.59 6.53 -16.23
C LEU A 63 -10.32 5.72 -15.15
N CYS A 64 -9.61 5.22 -14.15
CA CYS A 64 -10.24 4.58 -12.97
C CYS A 64 -11.21 5.53 -12.25
N ARG A 65 -10.81 6.78 -12.05
CA ARG A 65 -11.69 7.81 -11.45
C ARG A 65 -12.91 8.06 -12.33
N GLU A 66 -12.70 8.26 -13.63
CA GLU A 66 -13.78 8.48 -14.61
C GLU A 66 -14.82 7.33 -14.56
N HIS A 67 -14.36 6.07 -14.58
CA HIS A 67 -15.25 4.91 -14.59
C HIS A 67 -15.97 4.69 -13.25
N LEU A 68 -15.30 4.90 -12.11
CA LEU A 68 -15.93 4.79 -10.79
C LEU A 68 -16.95 5.91 -10.54
N ASP A 69 -16.63 7.14 -10.95
CA ASP A 69 -17.54 8.30 -10.82
C ASP A 69 -18.71 8.20 -11.81
N GLY A 70 -18.57 7.47 -12.91
CA GLY A 70 -19.61 7.19 -13.90
C GLY A 70 -20.77 6.33 -13.37
N GLY A 71 -20.62 5.72 -12.18
CA GLY A 71 -21.69 5.01 -11.48
C GLY A 71 -22.06 3.65 -12.06
N GLN A 72 -21.34 3.15 -13.07
CA GLN A 72 -21.54 1.79 -13.58
C GLN A 72 -20.89 0.76 -12.66
N ALA A 73 -21.53 -0.41 -12.54
CA ALA A 73 -20.98 -1.50 -11.77
C ALA A 73 -19.68 -2.01 -12.40
N ILE A 74 -18.58 -2.01 -11.68
CA ILE A 74 -17.29 -2.53 -12.14
C ILE A 74 -17.36 -4.06 -12.22
N ARG A 75 -16.90 -4.61 -13.33
CA ARG A 75 -16.99 -6.03 -13.68
C ARG A 75 -15.62 -6.67 -13.95
N ALA A 76 -14.60 -5.85 -14.24
CA ALA A 76 -13.27 -6.37 -14.50
C ALA A 76 -12.18 -5.33 -14.19
N MET A 77 -10.95 -5.83 -14.06
CA MET A 77 -9.74 -5.01 -14.00
C MET A 77 -8.70 -5.60 -14.96
N VAL A 78 -7.90 -4.73 -15.56
CA VAL A 78 -6.71 -5.11 -16.35
C VAL A 78 -5.48 -4.43 -15.73
N ILE A 79 -4.45 -5.20 -15.43
CA ILE A 79 -3.25 -4.73 -14.71
C ILE A 79 -2.04 -5.14 -15.54
N ASN A 80 -1.24 -4.17 -15.98
CA ASN A 80 0.03 -4.43 -16.63
C ASN A 80 1.22 -4.02 -15.77
N THR A 81 2.32 -4.77 -15.89
CA THR A 81 3.58 -4.54 -15.17
C THR A 81 4.72 -4.30 -16.15
N GLY A 82 5.64 -3.40 -15.79
CA GLY A 82 6.81 -3.02 -16.58
C GLY A 82 6.71 -1.66 -17.27
N ASN A 83 5.50 -1.13 -17.46
CA ASN A 83 5.22 0.18 -18.02
C ASN A 83 4.15 0.88 -17.18
N ALA A 84 4.43 2.07 -16.67
CA ALA A 84 3.54 2.83 -15.79
C ALA A 84 2.42 3.58 -16.53
N ASN A 85 2.53 3.76 -17.84
CA ASN A 85 1.65 4.61 -18.64
C ASN A 85 1.42 6.00 -17.99
N ALA A 86 2.48 6.58 -17.48
CA ALA A 86 2.53 7.88 -16.84
C ALA A 86 3.43 8.82 -17.63
N GLY A 87 3.08 10.11 -17.70
CA GLY A 87 3.79 11.09 -18.50
C GLY A 87 3.63 10.88 -20.01
N THR A 88 2.58 10.21 -20.44
CA THR A 88 2.30 9.80 -21.82
C THR A 88 1.21 10.63 -22.51
N GLY A 89 0.67 11.63 -21.78
CA GLY A 89 -0.31 12.57 -22.32
C GLY A 89 -1.59 11.90 -22.84
N VAL A 90 -2.18 12.49 -23.91
CA VAL A 90 -3.42 11.99 -24.51
C VAL A 90 -3.26 10.59 -25.11
N ASP A 91 -2.06 10.29 -25.69
CA ASP A 91 -1.80 8.95 -26.25
C ASP A 91 -1.92 7.87 -25.18
N GLY A 92 -1.33 8.10 -23.99
CA GLY A 92 -1.43 7.17 -22.87
C GLY A 92 -2.85 6.95 -22.37
N LEU A 93 -3.67 7.99 -22.35
CA LEU A 93 -5.10 7.89 -22.00
C LEU A 93 -5.87 7.06 -23.02
N ASN A 94 -5.62 7.28 -24.33
CA ASN A 94 -6.23 6.50 -25.39
C ASN A 94 -5.82 5.02 -25.31
N ARG A 95 -4.56 4.72 -25.05
CA ARG A 95 -4.06 3.35 -24.86
C ARG A 95 -4.65 2.66 -23.64
N ALA A 96 -4.82 3.38 -22.52
CA ALA A 96 -5.54 2.85 -21.37
C ALA A 96 -7.01 2.51 -21.70
N ARG A 97 -7.70 3.39 -22.44
CA ARG A 97 -9.07 3.12 -22.95
C ARG A 97 -9.11 1.92 -23.87
N SER A 98 -8.16 1.80 -24.81
CA SER A 98 -8.08 0.63 -25.70
C SER A 98 -7.96 -0.67 -24.91
N SER A 99 -7.14 -0.71 -23.87
CA SER A 99 -7.01 -1.89 -23.00
C SER A 99 -8.36 -2.25 -22.33
N CYS A 100 -9.12 -1.24 -21.87
CA CYS A 100 -10.46 -1.46 -21.30
C CYS A 100 -11.45 -1.97 -22.34
N VAL A 101 -11.47 -1.38 -23.54
CA VAL A 101 -12.33 -1.80 -24.64
C VAL A 101 -12.02 -3.24 -25.05
N ALA A 102 -10.75 -3.58 -25.18
CA ALA A 102 -10.34 -4.92 -25.60
C ALA A 102 -10.75 -6.01 -24.60
N LEU A 103 -10.63 -5.75 -23.28
CA LEU A 103 -11.09 -6.68 -22.25
C LEU A 103 -12.63 -6.74 -22.20
N ALA A 104 -13.30 -5.60 -22.28
CA ALA A 104 -14.76 -5.51 -22.25
C ALA A 104 -15.41 -6.30 -23.38
N GLN A 105 -14.88 -6.19 -24.61
CA GLN A 105 -15.35 -6.95 -25.77
C GLN A 105 -15.30 -8.46 -25.55
N ARG A 106 -14.21 -8.97 -24.96
CA ARG A 106 -14.05 -10.40 -24.65
C ARG A 106 -15.00 -10.90 -23.58
N LEU A 107 -15.40 -10.02 -22.67
CA LEU A 107 -16.28 -10.35 -21.54
C LEU A 107 -17.77 -10.04 -21.83
N GLY A 108 -18.10 -9.38 -22.94
CA GLY A 108 -19.46 -8.95 -23.24
C GLY A 108 -20.00 -7.91 -22.26
N ILE A 109 -19.15 -6.98 -21.82
CA ILE A 109 -19.49 -5.88 -20.90
C ILE A 109 -19.10 -4.53 -21.52
N GLU A 110 -19.47 -3.42 -20.85
CA GLU A 110 -19.10 -2.08 -21.30
C GLU A 110 -17.67 -1.72 -20.85
N ALA A 111 -16.96 -0.92 -21.67
CA ALA A 111 -15.60 -0.48 -21.34
C ALA A 111 -15.51 0.29 -20.02
N ALA A 112 -16.55 1.05 -19.67
CA ALA A 112 -16.65 1.78 -18.40
C ALA A 112 -16.81 0.87 -17.18
N GLN A 113 -17.02 -0.43 -17.35
CA GLN A 113 -17.05 -1.44 -16.30
C GLN A 113 -15.67 -2.08 -16.04
N VAL A 114 -14.62 -1.60 -16.72
CA VAL A 114 -13.25 -2.11 -16.61
C VAL A 114 -12.34 -1.05 -15.99
N LEU A 115 -11.61 -1.38 -14.96
CA LEU A 115 -10.58 -0.49 -14.37
C LEU A 115 -9.19 -0.90 -14.86
N PRO A 116 -8.42 0.02 -15.49
CA PRO A 116 -7.06 -0.24 -15.91
C PRO A 116 -6.05 0.13 -14.81
N PHE A 117 -4.98 -0.65 -14.68
CA PHE A 117 -3.86 -0.36 -13.79
C PHE A 117 -2.54 -0.63 -14.51
N SER A 118 -1.53 0.20 -14.23
CA SER A 118 -0.21 0.07 -14.80
C SER A 118 0.84 0.33 -13.73
N THR A 119 1.98 -0.36 -13.80
CA THR A 119 3.13 -0.11 -12.93
C THR A 119 4.42 -0.41 -13.67
N GLY A 120 5.49 0.35 -13.40
CA GLY A 120 6.80 0.22 -14.04
C GLY A 120 7.39 1.55 -14.46
N VAL A 121 8.04 1.59 -15.63
CA VAL A 121 8.77 2.76 -16.10
C VAL A 121 7.81 3.87 -16.56
N ILE A 122 8.12 5.10 -16.16
CA ILE A 122 7.42 6.34 -16.53
C ILE A 122 8.00 6.88 -17.85
N MET A 123 7.20 7.64 -18.62
CA MET A 123 7.58 8.29 -19.90
C MET A 123 7.81 7.32 -21.06
N GLU A 124 7.34 6.09 -20.98
CA GLU A 124 7.38 5.13 -22.08
C GLU A 124 5.96 4.86 -22.61
N THR A 125 5.83 4.72 -23.92
CA THR A 125 4.56 4.38 -24.58
C THR A 125 4.08 3.01 -24.12
N LEU A 126 2.81 2.90 -23.71
CA LEU A 126 2.21 1.61 -23.31
C LEU A 126 2.05 0.71 -24.55
N PRO A 127 2.64 -0.50 -24.56
CA PRO A 127 2.49 -1.44 -25.68
C PRO A 127 1.13 -2.16 -25.61
N VAL A 128 0.06 -1.44 -25.96
CA VAL A 128 -1.32 -1.91 -25.82
C VAL A 128 -1.57 -3.19 -26.65
N GLU A 129 -0.89 -3.35 -27.76
CA GLU A 129 -0.98 -4.52 -28.65
C GLU A 129 -0.56 -5.82 -27.93
N ARG A 130 0.42 -5.72 -27.01
CA ARG A 130 0.86 -6.84 -26.19
C ARG A 130 -0.16 -7.18 -25.10
N ILE A 131 -0.80 -6.16 -24.53
CA ILE A 131 -1.91 -6.35 -23.60
C ILE A 131 -3.03 -7.10 -24.30
N GLU A 132 -3.50 -6.58 -25.45
CA GLU A 132 -4.60 -7.16 -26.24
C GLU A 132 -4.34 -8.62 -26.63
N ALA A 133 -3.11 -8.92 -27.05
CA ALA A 133 -2.69 -10.28 -27.41
C ALA A 133 -2.68 -11.25 -26.22
N GLY A 134 -2.41 -10.74 -25.01
CA GLY A 134 -2.35 -11.57 -23.80
C GLY A 134 -3.71 -11.81 -23.12
N LEU A 135 -4.75 -11.02 -23.45
CA LEU A 135 -6.03 -11.06 -22.70
C LEU A 135 -6.71 -12.42 -22.73
N ASP A 136 -6.73 -13.11 -23.85
CA ASP A 136 -7.42 -14.42 -23.97
C ASP A 136 -6.76 -15.47 -23.08
N ALA A 137 -5.43 -15.48 -23.02
CA ALA A 137 -4.67 -16.37 -22.14
C ALA A 137 -4.88 -16.00 -20.66
N ALA A 138 -4.90 -14.73 -20.32
CA ALA A 138 -5.19 -14.28 -18.97
C ALA A 138 -6.61 -14.65 -18.53
N ILE A 139 -7.61 -14.46 -19.39
CA ILE A 139 -9.00 -14.85 -19.08
C ILE A 139 -9.12 -16.38 -18.91
N ALA A 140 -8.47 -17.17 -19.75
CA ALA A 140 -8.48 -18.62 -19.65
C ALA A 140 -7.81 -19.17 -18.37
N ASP A 141 -6.84 -18.44 -17.81
CA ASP A 141 -6.17 -18.76 -16.55
C ASP A 141 -6.98 -18.36 -15.30
N ALA A 142 -8.08 -17.62 -15.44
CA ALA A 142 -8.79 -16.98 -14.33
C ALA A 142 -9.38 -18.00 -13.34
N LYS A 143 -8.95 -17.95 -12.07
CA LYS A 143 -9.36 -18.80 -10.96
C LYS A 143 -9.51 -18.00 -9.67
N GLU A 144 -10.29 -18.51 -8.72
CA GLU A 144 -10.55 -17.87 -7.43
C GLU A 144 -9.35 -17.91 -6.47
N ASP A 145 -8.42 -18.85 -6.67
CA ASP A 145 -7.25 -19.09 -5.83
C ASP A 145 -5.93 -18.50 -6.37
N ASN A 146 -5.96 -17.79 -7.49
CA ASN A 146 -4.77 -17.21 -8.14
C ASN A 146 -4.19 -15.97 -7.44
N TRP A 147 -4.50 -15.73 -6.17
CA TRP A 147 -4.02 -14.57 -5.41
C TRP A 147 -2.48 -14.46 -5.38
N LEU A 148 -1.80 -15.57 -5.05
CA LEU A 148 -0.32 -15.57 -5.00
C LEU A 148 0.29 -15.31 -6.37
N LYS A 149 -0.26 -15.95 -7.42
CA LYS A 149 0.19 -15.76 -8.80
C LYS A 149 0.02 -14.30 -9.26
N ALA A 150 -1.07 -13.65 -8.86
CA ALA A 150 -1.30 -12.24 -9.12
C ALA A 150 -0.33 -11.33 -8.36
N ALA A 151 -0.04 -11.65 -7.10
CA ALA A 151 0.96 -10.90 -6.31
C ALA A 151 2.35 -10.95 -6.97
N GLU A 152 2.75 -12.08 -7.54
CA GLU A 152 4.00 -12.21 -8.33
C GLU A 152 3.95 -11.35 -9.61
N ALA A 153 2.81 -11.33 -10.29
CA ALA A 153 2.68 -10.67 -11.60
C ALA A 153 2.72 -9.13 -11.51
N ILE A 154 2.34 -8.54 -10.38
CA ILE A 154 2.32 -7.08 -10.19
C ILE A 154 3.64 -6.53 -9.63
N MET A 155 4.61 -7.36 -9.25
CA MET A 155 5.91 -6.93 -8.73
C MET A 155 6.69 -6.09 -9.75
N THR A 156 7.53 -5.16 -9.26
CA THR A 156 8.50 -4.40 -10.09
C THR A 156 9.92 -4.58 -9.55
N THR A 157 10.33 -3.79 -8.58
CA THR A 157 11.59 -3.90 -7.82
C THR A 157 11.42 -4.72 -6.55
N ASP A 158 10.21 -5.17 -6.27
CA ASP A 158 9.89 -6.03 -5.14
C ASP A 158 10.76 -7.30 -5.15
N THR A 159 11.26 -7.73 -3.99
CA THR A 159 12.09 -8.94 -3.90
C THR A 159 11.26 -10.20 -3.63
N GLN A 160 10.01 -10.02 -3.15
CA GLN A 160 9.07 -11.11 -2.94
C GLN A 160 7.61 -10.64 -3.06
N PRO A 161 6.67 -11.55 -3.40
CA PRO A 161 5.25 -11.22 -3.52
C PRO A 161 4.66 -10.86 -2.14
N LYS A 162 3.65 -9.98 -2.15
CA LYS A 162 2.95 -9.54 -0.95
C LYS A 162 1.48 -9.91 -1.07
N ALA A 163 1.06 -10.90 -0.30
CA ALA A 163 -0.31 -11.41 -0.29
C ALA A 163 -0.70 -11.86 1.12
N PHE A 164 -1.87 -11.46 1.59
CA PHE A 164 -2.39 -11.82 2.90
C PHE A 164 -3.90 -12.06 2.84
N GLY A 165 -4.38 -12.98 3.65
CA GLY A 165 -5.81 -13.25 3.84
C GLY A 165 -6.17 -13.31 5.32
N ALA A 166 -7.45 -13.12 5.60
CA ALA A 166 -8.04 -13.27 6.93
C ALA A 166 -9.49 -13.76 6.83
N ARG A 167 -9.98 -14.37 7.88
CA ARG A 167 -11.39 -14.75 8.03
C ARG A 167 -11.91 -14.30 9.38
N GLY A 168 -13.18 -13.88 9.43
CA GLY A 168 -13.83 -13.44 10.64
C GLY A 168 -15.34 -13.54 10.53
N LEU A 169 -16.04 -13.15 11.61
CA LEU A 169 -17.49 -13.13 11.64
C LEU A 169 -17.99 -11.69 11.45
N VAL A 170 -18.95 -11.52 10.54
CA VAL A 170 -19.69 -10.27 10.33
C VAL A 170 -21.18 -10.63 10.30
N GLY A 171 -21.97 -10.08 11.23
CA GLY A 171 -23.38 -10.42 11.34
C GLY A 171 -23.64 -11.92 11.57
N GLY A 172 -22.75 -12.59 12.29
CA GLY A 172 -22.84 -14.04 12.55
C GLY A 172 -22.51 -14.94 11.37
N LYS A 173 -22.08 -14.38 10.22
CA LYS A 173 -21.63 -15.12 9.05
C LYS A 173 -20.13 -15.07 8.92
N GLN A 174 -19.51 -16.16 8.46
CA GLN A 174 -18.10 -16.20 8.14
C GLN A 174 -17.86 -15.36 6.87
N VAL A 175 -16.91 -14.44 6.95
CA VAL A 175 -16.47 -13.57 5.87
C VAL A 175 -15.00 -13.84 5.62
N SER A 176 -14.61 -13.92 4.35
CA SER A 176 -13.23 -14.07 3.91
C SER A 176 -12.74 -12.75 3.31
N VAL A 177 -11.46 -12.47 3.54
CA VAL A 177 -10.72 -11.35 2.91
C VAL A 177 -9.45 -11.91 2.35
N SER A 178 -9.11 -11.52 1.12
CA SER A 178 -7.80 -11.74 0.52
C SER A 178 -7.34 -10.48 -0.20
N GLY A 179 -6.04 -10.20 -0.15
CA GLY A 179 -5.49 -9.03 -0.78
C GLY A 179 -4.04 -9.22 -1.18
N ILE A 180 -3.64 -8.43 -2.17
CA ILE A 180 -2.27 -8.36 -2.69
C ILE A 180 -1.84 -6.90 -2.77
N SER A 181 -0.53 -6.67 -2.67
CA SER A 181 0.06 -5.36 -2.94
C SER A 181 1.44 -5.50 -3.59
N LYS A 182 1.90 -4.43 -4.22
CA LYS A 182 3.26 -4.27 -4.71
C LYS A 182 3.79 -2.90 -4.36
N GLY A 183 5.10 -2.82 -4.25
CA GLY A 183 5.87 -1.62 -4.03
C GLY A 183 7.09 -1.88 -3.17
N ALA A 184 8.19 -1.21 -3.48
CA ALA A 184 9.46 -1.26 -2.76
C ALA A 184 10.21 0.08 -2.79
N GLY A 185 9.99 0.91 -3.81
CA GLY A 185 10.49 2.28 -3.96
C GLY A 185 9.42 3.22 -4.48
N MET A 186 9.67 4.54 -4.42
CA MET A 186 8.72 5.62 -4.66
C MET A 186 7.48 5.45 -3.76
N ILE A 187 7.72 5.30 -2.43
CA ILE A 187 6.69 5.01 -1.43
C ILE A 187 6.57 6.14 -0.42
N ARG A 188 5.59 6.98 -0.63
CA ARG A 188 5.00 7.93 0.32
C ARG A 188 3.52 8.07 0.03
N PRO A 189 2.66 7.23 0.59
CA PRO A 189 1.24 7.30 0.34
C PRO A 189 0.67 8.60 0.92
N ASN A 190 0.27 9.48 0.01
CA ASN A 190 -0.59 10.60 0.33
C ASN A 190 -1.90 10.37 -0.43
N MET A 191 -2.73 9.46 0.07
CA MET A 191 -3.89 8.84 -0.57
C MET A 191 -3.55 7.71 -1.57
N ALA A 192 -2.54 6.89 -1.25
CA ALA A 192 -2.06 5.65 -1.85
C ALA A 192 -0.75 5.76 -2.68
N THR A 193 0.31 5.00 -2.28
CA THR A 193 1.59 4.90 -3.03
C THR A 193 1.94 3.44 -3.29
N MET A 194 1.17 2.75 -4.13
CA MET A 194 1.39 1.34 -4.51
C MET A 194 0.24 0.85 -5.38
N LEU A 195 0.28 -0.37 -5.84
CA LEU A 195 -0.93 -1.07 -6.25
C LEU A 195 -1.35 -2.02 -5.12
N GLY A 196 -2.57 -1.84 -4.63
CA GLY A 196 -3.18 -2.71 -3.64
C GLY A 196 -4.59 -3.12 -4.08
N PHE A 197 -4.86 -4.41 -4.02
CA PHE A 197 -6.16 -4.97 -4.37
C PHE A 197 -6.63 -5.86 -3.22
N ILE A 198 -7.76 -5.52 -2.61
CA ILE A 198 -8.34 -6.27 -1.50
C ILE A 198 -9.76 -6.65 -1.89
N ALA A 199 -10.11 -7.91 -1.74
CA ALA A 199 -11.46 -8.39 -1.96
C ALA A 199 -12.01 -9.11 -0.73
N THR A 200 -13.32 -9.05 -0.58
CA THR A 200 -14.09 -9.77 0.44
C THR A 200 -15.39 -10.30 -0.16
N ASP A 201 -15.87 -11.40 0.37
CA ASP A 201 -17.20 -11.92 0.05
C ASP A 201 -18.32 -11.25 0.88
N ALA A 202 -18.00 -10.38 1.83
CA ALA A 202 -18.95 -9.63 2.63
C ALA A 202 -19.99 -8.88 1.78
N ASN A 203 -21.22 -8.80 2.29
CA ASN A 203 -22.26 -7.97 1.71
C ASN A 203 -22.13 -6.54 2.25
N VAL A 204 -21.76 -5.60 1.37
CA VAL A 204 -21.47 -4.20 1.69
C VAL A 204 -22.23 -3.29 0.71
N ALA A 205 -23.02 -2.38 1.23
CA ALA A 205 -23.74 -1.43 0.40
C ALA A 205 -22.75 -0.49 -0.34
N GLN A 206 -22.95 -0.27 -1.65
CA GLN A 206 -22.08 0.58 -2.46
C GLN A 206 -21.88 1.99 -1.84
N ALA A 207 -22.91 2.51 -1.18
CA ALA A 207 -22.87 3.85 -0.56
C ALA A 207 -21.79 4.02 0.51
N VAL A 208 -21.39 2.95 1.22
CA VAL A 208 -20.35 3.01 2.27
C VAL A 208 -18.97 2.59 1.76
N MET A 209 -18.86 2.05 0.56
CA MET A 209 -17.59 1.52 0.02
C MET A 209 -16.50 2.59 -0.10
N LYS A 210 -16.84 3.81 -0.50
CA LYS A 210 -15.87 4.90 -0.63
C LYS A 210 -15.29 5.29 0.73
N GLN A 211 -16.15 5.45 1.74
CA GLN A 211 -15.71 5.72 3.11
C GLN A 211 -14.85 4.59 3.64
N LEU A 212 -15.26 3.34 3.47
CA LEU A 212 -14.49 2.17 3.90
C LEU A 212 -13.11 2.12 3.24
N ALA A 213 -12.99 2.35 1.94
CA ALA A 213 -11.71 2.38 1.23
C ALA A 213 -10.78 3.49 1.75
N VAL A 214 -11.32 4.68 2.04
CA VAL A 214 -10.55 5.79 2.63
C VAL A 214 -10.07 5.43 4.04
N GLU A 215 -10.94 4.90 4.91
CA GLU A 215 -10.55 4.52 6.27
C GLU A 215 -9.52 3.39 6.29
N LEU A 216 -9.61 2.44 5.35
CA LEU A 216 -8.58 1.42 5.17
C LEU A 216 -7.24 2.02 4.75
N ALA A 217 -7.23 2.93 3.76
CA ALA A 217 -6.01 3.61 3.33
C ALA A 217 -5.37 4.39 4.48
N GLU A 218 -6.15 5.18 5.23
CA GLU A 218 -5.68 5.97 6.37
C GLU A 218 -5.16 5.10 7.52
N GLY A 219 -5.74 3.94 7.74
CA GLY A 219 -5.33 3.01 8.80
C GLY A 219 -4.16 2.08 8.42
N SER A 220 -3.69 2.10 7.17
CA SER A 220 -2.69 1.16 6.65
C SER A 220 -1.70 1.82 5.68
N PHE A 221 -2.02 1.90 4.40
CA PHE A 221 -1.12 2.36 3.35
C PHE A 221 -0.71 3.84 3.50
N ASN A 222 -1.57 4.72 4.00
CA ASN A 222 -1.21 6.10 4.32
C ASN A 222 -0.37 6.26 5.59
N ARG A 223 0.19 5.16 6.10
CA ARG A 223 1.08 5.14 7.27
C ARG A 223 2.44 4.52 6.98
N VAL A 224 2.79 4.34 5.71
CA VAL A 224 4.10 3.79 5.32
C VAL A 224 4.87 4.79 4.48
N THR A 225 6.20 4.69 4.52
CA THR A 225 7.07 5.39 3.58
C THR A 225 8.40 4.66 3.45
N VAL A 226 8.97 4.65 2.24
CA VAL A 226 10.33 4.17 1.98
C VAL A 226 11.27 5.34 1.75
N ASP A 227 10.97 6.22 0.83
CA ASP A 227 11.86 7.28 0.33
C ASP A 227 11.26 8.70 0.35
N GLY A 228 9.99 8.82 0.70
CA GLY A 228 9.30 10.10 0.75
C GLY A 228 8.71 10.56 -0.60
N ASP A 229 8.86 9.78 -1.67
CA ASP A 229 8.37 10.11 -3.00
C ASP A 229 6.97 9.55 -3.27
N THR A 230 6.07 10.40 -3.77
CA THR A 230 4.69 10.03 -4.13
C THR A 230 4.61 9.60 -5.59
N SER A 231 4.17 8.38 -5.85
CA SER A 231 4.05 7.82 -7.19
C SER A 231 2.91 8.44 -8.01
N THR A 232 3.01 8.28 -9.32
CA THR A 232 2.00 8.71 -10.30
C THR A 232 0.84 7.72 -10.46
N ASN A 233 0.99 6.48 -9.99
CA ASN A 233 0.11 5.35 -10.34
C ASN A 233 -0.66 4.74 -9.16
N ASP A 234 -0.44 5.22 -7.95
CA ASP A 234 -0.92 4.58 -6.75
C ASP A 234 -2.42 4.38 -6.72
N SER A 235 -2.81 3.16 -6.35
CA SER A 235 -4.21 2.76 -6.32
C SER A 235 -4.44 1.69 -5.25
N LEU A 236 -5.40 1.92 -4.37
CA LEU A 236 -5.98 0.91 -3.49
C LEU A 236 -7.42 0.65 -3.96
N VAL A 237 -7.72 -0.59 -4.34
CA VAL A 237 -9.07 -0.99 -4.74
C VAL A 237 -9.64 -1.99 -3.75
N LEU A 238 -10.87 -1.75 -3.33
CA LEU A 238 -11.65 -2.64 -2.49
C LEU A 238 -12.84 -3.19 -3.27
N ILE A 239 -12.99 -4.52 -3.25
CA ILE A 239 -14.07 -5.28 -3.89
C ILE A 239 -14.85 -6.00 -2.78
N ALA A 240 -16.18 -5.83 -2.75
CA ALA A 240 -17.07 -6.62 -1.92
C ALA A 240 -18.05 -7.35 -2.84
N THR A 241 -18.00 -8.70 -2.86
CA THR A 241 -18.79 -9.47 -3.82
C THR A 241 -20.21 -9.75 -3.37
N ASN A 242 -20.52 -9.45 -2.12
CA ASN A 242 -21.86 -9.59 -1.52
C ASN A 242 -22.37 -11.04 -1.43
N LYS A 243 -21.46 -12.02 -1.32
CA LYS A 243 -21.80 -13.46 -1.37
C LYS A 243 -21.69 -14.22 -0.03
N ALA A 244 -21.14 -13.61 1.04
CA ALA A 244 -21.00 -14.27 2.35
C ALA A 244 -22.35 -14.54 3.07
N GLY A 245 -23.45 -13.94 2.60
CA GLY A 245 -24.78 -14.12 3.16
C GLY A 245 -25.01 -13.39 4.50
N ASN A 246 -24.15 -12.47 4.88
CA ASN A 246 -24.40 -11.51 5.97
C ASN A 246 -25.43 -10.45 5.54
N ALA A 247 -26.08 -9.81 6.50
CA ALA A 247 -26.87 -8.63 6.23
C ALA A 247 -26.00 -7.52 5.62
N ALA A 248 -26.56 -6.73 4.69
CA ALA A 248 -25.79 -5.67 4.04
C ALA A 248 -25.26 -4.67 5.07
N VAL A 249 -23.95 -4.45 5.10
CA VAL A 249 -23.33 -3.40 5.91
C VAL A 249 -23.63 -2.04 5.27
N THR A 250 -24.50 -1.27 5.90
CA THR A 250 -24.95 0.05 5.44
C THR A 250 -24.38 1.20 6.25
N SER A 251 -23.70 0.92 7.38
CA SER A 251 -23.02 1.89 8.23
C SER A 251 -21.75 1.27 8.80
N LEU A 252 -20.64 2.01 8.76
CA LEU A 252 -19.38 1.59 9.37
C LEU A 252 -19.37 1.74 10.90
N ASP A 253 -20.32 2.48 11.47
CA ASP A 253 -20.47 2.65 12.92
C ASP A 253 -21.26 1.50 13.56
N SER A 254 -21.95 0.66 12.78
CA SER A 254 -22.62 -0.53 13.27
C SER A 254 -21.63 -1.58 13.77
N ALA A 255 -22.08 -2.50 14.64
CA ALA A 255 -21.24 -3.61 15.12
C ALA A 255 -20.67 -4.43 13.95
N ASP A 256 -21.48 -4.72 12.93
CA ASP A 256 -21.07 -5.45 11.74
C ASP A 256 -20.09 -4.63 10.88
N GLY A 257 -20.31 -3.31 10.76
CA GLY A 257 -19.40 -2.40 10.07
C GLY A 257 -18.03 -2.32 10.73
N GLN A 258 -17.99 -2.23 12.06
CA GLN A 258 -16.73 -2.24 12.82
C GLN A 258 -16.02 -3.59 12.72
N ALA A 259 -16.73 -4.71 12.81
CA ALA A 259 -16.16 -6.05 12.64
C ALA A 259 -15.56 -6.23 11.25
N LEU A 260 -16.27 -5.83 10.19
CA LEU A 260 -15.79 -5.89 8.82
C LEU A 260 -14.56 -4.99 8.62
N LYS A 261 -14.62 -3.74 9.11
CA LYS A 261 -13.49 -2.80 9.02
C LYS A 261 -12.25 -3.34 9.71
N ALA A 262 -12.38 -3.91 10.91
CA ALA A 262 -11.26 -4.50 11.64
C ALA A 262 -10.61 -5.64 10.86
N LEU A 263 -11.41 -6.53 10.26
CA LEU A 263 -10.92 -7.66 9.46
C LEU A 263 -10.18 -7.19 8.19
N LEU A 264 -10.77 -6.24 7.47
CA LEU A 264 -10.14 -5.66 6.28
C LEU A 264 -8.84 -4.90 6.63
N LEU A 265 -8.86 -4.16 7.75
CA LEU A 265 -7.71 -3.39 8.21
C LEU A 265 -6.55 -4.29 8.65
N GLU A 266 -6.81 -5.47 9.18
CA GLU A 266 -5.78 -6.47 9.48
C GLU A 266 -4.99 -6.84 8.21
N VAL A 267 -5.70 -7.18 7.12
CA VAL A 267 -5.08 -7.52 5.83
C VAL A 267 -4.36 -6.32 5.24
N ALA A 268 -5.02 -5.16 5.21
CA ALA A 268 -4.45 -3.93 4.66
C ALA A 268 -3.15 -3.50 5.38
N ARG A 269 -3.09 -3.61 6.71
CA ARG A 269 -1.88 -3.31 7.50
C ARG A 269 -0.73 -4.27 7.21
N LYS A 270 -1.01 -5.58 7.12
CA LYS A 270 0.01 -6.58 6.77
C LYS A 270 0.58 -6.30 5.38
N LEU A 271 -0.28 -5.98 4.40
CA LEU A 271 0.15 -5.59 3.06
C LEU A 271 0.99 -4.31 3.05
N ALA A 272 0.57 -3.28 3.78
CA ALA A 272 1.28 -2.01 3.87
C ALA A 272 2.66 -2.15 4.54
N GLN A 273 2.74 -2.89 5.65
CA GLN A 273 4.00 -3.18 6.33
C GLN A 273 4.93 -4.04 5.46
N ALA A 274 4.38 -4.98 4.68
CA ALA A 274 5.16 -5.81 3.77
C ALA A 274 5.89 -4.96 2.70
N ILE A 275 5.29 -3.86 2.23
CA ILE A 275 5.93 -2.91 1.32
C ILE A 275 7.20 -2.31 1.95
N VAL A 276 7.10 -1.86 3.20
CA VAL A 276 8.24 -1.26 3.92
C VAL A 276 9.32 -2.29 4.25
N ARG A 277 8.89 -3.50 4.68
CA ARG A 277 9.81 -4.60 4.97
C ARG A 277 10.62 -5.03 3.75
N ASP A 278 10.03 -4.91 2.56
CA ASP A 278 10.64 -5.18 1.26
C ASP A 278 11.09 -3.91 0.53
N GLY A 279 11.25 -2.80 1.27
CA GLY A 279 11.73 -1.54 0.71
C GLY A 279 13.10 -1.70 0.03
N GLU A 280 13.33 -0.96 -1.07
CA GLU A 280 14.58 -1.01 -1.83
C GLU A 280 15.79 -0.81 -0.93
N GLY A 281 16.62 -1.84 -0.80
CA GLY A 281 17.82 -1.83 0.05
C GLY A 281 17.55 -1.84 1.56
N ALA A 282 16.32 -2.05 2.03
CA ALA A 282 15.99 -2.04 3.45
C ALA A 282 16.72 -3.15 4.20
N THR A 283 17.32 -2.79 5.35
CA THR A 283 17.93 -3.71 6.31
C THR A 283 17.21 -3.69 7.66
N LYS A 284 16.38 -2.69 7.91
CA LYS A 284 15.60 -2.51 9.13
C LYS A 284 14.18 -2.08 8.85
N PHE A 285 13.25 -2.61 9.63
CA PHE A 285 11.87 -2.15 9.71
C PHE A 285 11.70 -1.25 10.93
N ILE A 286 11.22 -0.04 10.74
CA ILE A 286 11.16 0.99 11.78
C ILE A 286 9.72 1.43 11.99
N SER A 287 9.22 1.28 13.22
CA SER A 287 7.94 1.84 13.64
C SER A 287 8.19 3.17 14.35
N VAL A 288 7.72 4.27 13.78
CA VAL A 288 7.76 5.60 14.41
C VAL A 288 6.41 5.86 15.05
N VAL A 289 6.36 5.77 16.37
CA VAL A 289 5.15 6.01 17.19
C VAL A 289 5.27 7.38 17.82
N VAL A 290 4.37 8.29 17.48
CA VAL A 290 4.29 9.61 18.10
C VAL A 290 3.00 9.68 18.89
N GLN A 291 3.11 9.97 20.17
CA GLN A 291 2.00 10.08 21.11
C GLN A 291 2.04 11.41 21.86
N GLY A 292 0.99 11.70 22.60
CA GLY A 292 0.92 12.93 23.41
C GLY A 292 0.73 14.19 22.58
N GLY A 293 0.28 14.12 21.34
CA GLY A 293 -0.02 15.28 20.50
C GLY A 293 -1.40 15.86 20.76
N ARG A 294 -1.63 17.12 20.38
CA ARG A 294 -2.95 17.76 20.44
C ARG A 294 -3.93 17.20 19.42
N SER A 295 -3.42 16.63 18.34
CA SER A 295 -4.21 15.99 17.28
C SER A 295 -3.42 14.87 16.61
N GLU A 296 -4.15 13.98 15.94
CA GLU A 296 -3.53 12.93 15.11
C GLU A 296 -2.68 13.51 13.97
N GLU A 297 -3.08 14.69 13.43
CA GLU A 297 -2.32 15.36 12.39
C GLU A 297 -0.96 15.85 12.91
N GLU A 298 -0.91 16.41 14.12
CA GLU A 298 0.34 16.82 14.77
C GLU A 298 1.28 15.64 14.96
N CYS A 299 0.79 14.53 15.51
CA CYS A 299 1.56 13.29 15.65
C CYS A 299 2.05 12.78 14.28
N ARG A 300 1.22 12.83 13.26
CA ARG A 300 1.55 12.39 11.91
C ARG A 300 2.66 13.24 11.29
N LYS A 301 2.62 14.57 11.44
CA LYS A 301 3.68 15.49 10.98
C LYS A 301 5.04 15.11 11.58
N VAL A 302 5.10 14.90 12.89
CA VAL A 302 6.34 14.50 13.57
C VAL A 302 6.81 13.13 13.11
N ALA A 303 5.90 12.14 13.03
CA ALA A 303 6.25 10.80 12.61
C ALA A 303 6.84 10.79 11.18
N TYR A 304 6.24 11.54 10.26
CA TYR A 304 6.76 11.66 8.90
C TYR A 304 8.05 12.48 8.80
N ALA A 305 8.23 13.51 9.62
CA ALA A 305 9.49 14.25 9.66
C ALA A 305 10.66 13.33 10.04
N ILE A 306 10.46 12.44 11.01
CA ILE A 306 11.45 11.43 11.40
C ILE A 306 11.64 10.40 10.27
N ALA A 307 10.54 9.83 9.76
CA ALA A 307 10.55 8.76 8.78
C ALA A 307 11.14 9.17 7.41
N HIS A 308 11.04 10.45 7.05
CA HIS A 308 11.59 10.99 5.80
C HIS A 308 13.01 11.56 5.94
N SER A 309 13.55 11.70 7.16
CA SER A 309 14.89 12.27 7.35
C SER A 309 15.98 11.34 6.81
N PRO A 310 16.73 11.71 5.75
CA PRO A 310 17.84 10.90 5.28
C PRO A 310 18.90 10.69 6.34
N LEU A 311 19.12 11.69 7.22
CA LEU A 311 20.08 11.59 8.32
C LEU A 311 19.65 10.57 9.36
N VAL A 312 18.36 10.50 9.68
CA VAL A 312 17.82 9.47 10.58
C VAL A 312 17.93 8.11 9.93
N LYS A 313 17.48 7.95 8.67
CA LYS A 313 17.47 6.67 7.96
C LYS A 313 18.89 6.09 7.77
N THR A 314 19.88 6.93 7.48
CA THR A 314 21.29 6.50 7.38
C THR A 314 21.91 6.15 8.73
N ALA A 315 21.50 6.81 9.84
CA ALA A 315 21.92 6.42 11.20
C ALA A 315 21.38 5.02 11.55
N PHE A 316 20.12 4.73 11.21
CA PHE A 316 19.54 3.39 11.39
C PHE A 316 20.30 2.32 10.60
N PHE A 317 20.65 2.59 9.35
CA PHE A 317 21.49 1.69 8.56
C PHE A 317 22.85 1.42 9.22
N ALA A 318 23.50 2.47 9.73
CA ALA A 318 24.78 2.37 10.44
C ALA A 318 24.65 1.71 11.83
N SER A 319 23.43 1.42 12.31
CA SER A 319 23.14 1.02 13.69
C SER A 319 23.66 2.02 14.73
N ASP A 320 23.61 3.32 14.39
CA ASP A 320 24.01 4.45 15.23
C ASP A 320 22.78 5.01 15.97
N PRO A 321 22.73 4.96 17.32
CA PRO A 321 21.64 5.54 18.12
C PRO A 321 21.71 7.06 18.14
N ASN A 322 21.59 7.70 17.00
CA ASN A 322 21.75 9.13 16.83
C ASN A 322 20.52 9.93 17.29
N LEU A 323 20.42 10.15 18.59
CA LEU A 323 19.30 10.87 19.21
C LEU A 323 19.17 12.29 18.67
N GLY A 324 20.28 12.96 18.40
CA GLY A 324 20.30 14.33 17.89
C GLY A 324 19.60 14.47 16.54
N ARG A 325 19.78 13.51 15.63
CA ARG A 325 19.10 13.51 14.33
C ARG A 325 17.59 13.30 14.45
N ILE A 326 17.17 12.44 15.38
CA ILE A 326 15.74 12.21 15.66
C ILE A 326 15.11 13.48 16.24
N LEU A 327 15.73 14.09 17.27
CA LEU A 327 15.23 15.32 17.89
C LEU A 327 15.21 16.49 16.90
N ALA A 328 16.21 16.60 16.04
CA ALA A 328 16.21 17.63 14.99
C ALA A 328 15.01 17.43 14.05
N ALA A 329 14.66 16.20 13.69
CA ALA A 329 13.49 15.90 12.86
C ALA A 329 12.17 16.25 13.58
N VAL A 330 12.08 15.98 14.88
CA VAL A 330 10.94 16.43 15.70
C VAL A 330 10.82 17.96 15.66
N GLY A 331 11.95 18.68 15.81
CA GLY A 331 11.97 20.15 15.88
C GLY A 331 11.55 20.85 14.59
N TYR A 332 11.82 20.29 13.41
CA TYR A 332 11.40 20.88 12.13
C TYR A 332 10.08 20.30 11.57
N ALA A 333 9.33 19.55 12.35
CA ALA A 333 8.09 18.90 11.89
C ALA A 333 6.93 19.87 11.55
N GLY A 334 7.12 21.17 11.71
CA GLY A 334 6.11 22.20 11.39
C GLY A 334 5.06 22.36 12.48
N ILE A 335 5.50 22.32 13.75
CA ILE A 335 4.68 22.65 14.92
C ILE A 335 5.28 23.90 15.57
N ASP A 336 4.67 25.05 15.31
CA ASP A 336 5.23 26.38 15.65
C ASP A 336 5.38 26.60 17.17
N ASP A 337 4.51 26.00 17.98
CA ASP A 337 4.48 26.12 19.43
C ASP A 337 4.95 24.85 20.17
N LEU A 338 5.81 24.07 19.54
CA LEU A 338 6.38 22.87 20.15
C LEU A 338 7.31 23.26 21.30
N ASP A 339 6.98 22.80 22.52
CA ASP A 339 7.86 22.92 23.67
C ASP A 339 8.80 21.71 23.74
N GLN A 340 10.09 21.94 23.43
CA GLN A 340 11.08 20.88 23.44
C GLN A 340 11.27 20.27 24.84
N THR A 341 10.98 21.02 25.93
CA THR A 341 11.18 20.52 27.30
C THR A 341 10.16 19.47 27.73
N GLY A 342 9.06 19.32 26.96
CA GLY A 342 8.06 18.25 27.16
C GLY A 342 8.38 16.96 26.44
N ILE A 343 9.44 16.90 25.61
CA ILE A 343 9.70 15.76 24.74
C ILE A 343 10.35 14.60 25.50
N GLU A 344 9.73 13.41 25.38
CA GLU A 344 10.31 12.13 25.81
C GLU A 344 10.58 11.27 24.56
N LEU A 345 11.72 10.58 24.53
CA LEU A 345 12.10 9.69 23.42
C LEU A 345 12.53 8.33 23.94
N PHE A 346 12.06 7.28 23.27
CA PHE A 346 12.40 5.90 23.54
C PHE A 346 12.84 5.19 22.25
N LEU A 347 13.84 4.34 22.37
CA LEU A 347 14.21 3.34 21.37
C LEU A 347 13.88 1.95 21.96
N ASP A 348 12.81 1.31 21.44
CA ASP A 348 12.17 0.14 22.03
C ASP A 348 11.91 0.34 23.54
N ASP A 349 12.60 -0.44 24.40
CA ASP A 349 12.52 -0.39 25.86
C ASP A 349 13.43 0.67 26.50
N VAL A 350 14.31 1.31 25.73
CA VAL A 350 15.33 2.22 26.26
C VAL A 350 14.82 3.67 26.24
N HIS A 351 14.73 4.29 27.42
CA HIS A 351 14.38 5.70 27.58
C HIS A 351 15.63 6.56 27.36
N VAL A 352 15.73 7.17 26.19
CA VAL A 352 16.96 7.84 25.72
C VAL A 352 16.95 9.36 25.90
N VAL A 353 15.76 9.99 25.91
CA VAL A 353 15.58 11.44 26.13
C VAL A 353 14.47 11.68 27.12
N THR A 354 14.70 12.54 28.10
CA THR A 354 13.71 13.04 29.05
C THR A 354 13.75 14.56 29.10
N GLN A 355 12.59 15.20 29.18
CA GLN A 355 12.46 16.65 29.23
C GLN A 355 13.26 17.36 28.11
N GLY A 356 13.26 16.79 26.91
CA GLY A 356 13.98 17.31 25.75
C GLY A 356 15.51 17.18 25.80
N GLY A 357 16.07 16.66 26.87
CA GLY A 357 17.50 16.42 27.06
C GLY A 357 17.88 14.93 27.10
N ARG A 358 19.16 14.61 26.95
CA ARG A 358 19.64 13.24 27.11
C ARG A 358 19.25 12.73 28.51
N ASN A 359 18.61 11.58 28.58
CA ASN A 359 18.29 10.94 29.85
C ASN A 359 19.59 10.64 30.62
N PRO A 360 19.76 11.10 31.91
CA PRO A 360 20.95 10.86 32.71
C PRO A 360 21.30 9.38 32.90
N ASP A 361 20.26 8.52 32.89
CA ASP A 361 20.44 7.07 33.08
C ASP A 361 20.71 6.32 31.77
N TYR A 362 20.68 7.02 30.62
CA TYR A 362 20.92 6.42 29.29
C TYR A 362 22.41 6.07 29.14
N ARG A 363 22.65 4.82 28.77
CA ARG A 363 23.99 4.31 28.40
C ARG A 363 23.99 4.00 26.90
N GLU A 364 25.08 4.35 26.26
CA GLU A 364 25.27 4.19 24.81
C GLU A 364 25.11 2.73 24.35
N GLU A 365 25.58 1.78 25.19
CA GLU A 365 25.51 0.34 24.92
C GLU A 365 24.05 -0.15 24.79
N ASP A 366 23.12 0.44 25.56
CA ASP A 366 21.70 0.09 25.50
C ASP A 366 21.10 0.57 24.19
N GLY A 367 21.42 1.77 23.73
CA GLY A 367 21.01 2.28 22.42
C GLY A 367 21.58 1.43 21.28
N GLN A 368 22.87 1.10 21.34
CA GLN A 368 23.51 0.23 20.33
C GLN A 368 22.90 -1.17 20.30
N ARG A 369 22.48 -1.73 21.44
CA ARG A 369 21.76 -3.00 21.51
C ARG A 369 20.48 -2.95 20.68
N VAL A 370 19.68 -1.90 20.85
CA VAL A 370 18.43 -1.70 20.09
C VAL A 370 18.74 -1.51 18.61
N MET A 371 19.67 -0.61 18.28
CA MET A 371 19.95 -0.27 16.88
C MET A 371 20.52 -1.43 16.05
N LYS A 372 20.98 -2.50 16.66
CA LYS A 372 21.41 -3.74 15.97
C LYS A 372 20.25 -4.66 15.60
N GLN A 373 19.04 -4.41 16.11
CA GLN A 373 17.88 -5.22 15.77
C GLN A 373 17.40 -4.94 14.34
N ALA A 374 16.77 -5.93 13.72
CA ALA A 374 16.14 -5.79 12.41
C ALA A 374 14.82 -4.99 12.47
N GLU A 375 14.16 -5.01 13.61
CA GLU A 375 12.92 -4.25 13.87
C GLU A 375 13.13 -3.34 15.07
N ILE A 376 12.78 -2.07 14.93
CA ILE A 376 13.02 -1.04 15.93
C ILE A 376 11.78 -0.14 16.04
N THR A 377 11.41 0.18 17.27
CA THR A 377 10.37 1.18 17.54
C THR A 377 11.01 2.47 18.07
N VAL A 378 10.78 3.57 17.38
CA VAL A 378 11.05 4.92 17.85
C VAL A 378 9.75 5.47 18.43
N ARG A 379 9.70 5.72 19.73
CA ARG A 379 8.51 6.30 20.38
C ARG A 379 8.82 7.68 20.90
N VAL A 380 8.11 8.67 20.39
CA VAL A 380 8.20 10.07 20.81
C VAL A 380 6.91 10.44 21.54
N ASP A 381 7.05 10.97 22.76
CA ASP A 381 5.92 11.61 23.47
C ASP A 381 6.11 13.12 23.42
N LEU A 382 5.07 13.82 22.94
CA LEU A 382 5.10 15.28 22.78
C LEU A 382 4.65 16.01 24.05
N GLY A 383 4.01 15.34 25.00
CA GLY A 383 3.54 15.92 26.26
C GLY A 383 2.47 17.00 26.11
N ARG A 384 1.68 16.98 25.03
CA ARG A 384 0.77 18.08 24.63
C ARG A 384 -0.72 17.69 24.62
N GLY A 385 -1.04 16.40 24.66
CA GLY A 385 -2.40 15.87 24.58
C GLY A 385 -2.44 14.34 24.58
N ASP A 386 -3.49 13.77 24.02
CA ASP A 386 -3.75 12.31 24.07
C ASP A 386 -3.71 11.63 22.68
N ALA A 387 -3.50 12.40 21.61
CA ALA A 387 -3.47 11.85 20.27
C ALA A 387 -2.22 10.99 20.04
N THR A 388 -2.38 9.95 19.20
CA THR A 388 -1.29 9.03 18.85
C THR A 388 -1.36 8.66 17.38
N GLN A 389 -0.19 8.57 16.73
CA GLN A 389 -0.05 8.08 15.37
C GLN A 389 1.19 7.23 15.21
N THR A 390 1.11 6.26 14.29
CA THR A 390 2.23 5.40 13.93
C THR A 390 2.48 5.49 12.42
N VAL A 391 3.75 5.65 12.04
CA VAL A 391 4.24 5.55 10.66
C VAL A 391 5.29 4.46 10.60
N TRP A 392 5.24 3.61 9.58
CA TRP A 392 6.23 2.57 9.33
C TRP A 392 7.17 3.00 8.21
N THR A 393 8.47 2.79 8.42
CA THR A 393 9.52 3.12 7.47
C THR A 393 10.66 2.11 7.52
N CYS A 394 11.64 2.27 6.66
CA CYS A 394 12.89 1.50 6.66
C CYS A 394 14.10 2.43 6.72
N ASP A 395 15.28 1.88 6.89
CA ASP A 395 16.55 2.59 6.78
C ASP A 395 16.94 2.91 5.33
N PHE A 396 18.04 3.67 5.13
CA PHE A 396 18.68 3.87 3.83
C PHE A 396 20.05 3.23 3.81
N SER A 397 20.18 2.18 3.00
CA SER A 397 21.45 1.51 2.71
C SER A 397 22.08 2.02 1.40
N HIS A 398 23.31 1.59 1.13
CA HIS A 398 23.96 1.82 -0.16
C HIS A 398 23.20 1.17 -1.32
N GLU A 399 22.51 0.06 -1.06
CA GLU A 399 21.74 -0.70 -2.06
C GLU A 399 20.57 0.11 -2.61
N TYR A 400 19.95 0.99 -1.81
CA TYR A 400 18.92 1.92 -2.30
C TYR A 400 19.44 2.78 -3.47
N VAL A 401 20.67 3.32 -3.33
CA VAL A 401 21.29 4.13 -4.38
C VAL A 401 21.63 3.27 -5.60
N THR A 402 22.16 2.07 -5.39
CA THR A 402 22.52 1.12 -6.47
C THR A 402 21.30 0.77 -7.32
N ILE A 403 20.19 0.37 -6.67
CA ILE A 403 18.94 -0.01 -7.36
C ILE A 403 18.40 1.17 -8.19
N ASN A 404 18.37 2.37 -7.61
CA ASN A 404 17.77 3.53 -8.27
C ASN A 404 18.66 4.15 -9.35
N ALA A 405 19.99 3.98 -9.27
CA ALA A 405 20.92 4.39 -10.33
C ALA A 405 20.74 3.57 -11.63
N ASP A 406 20.33 2.29 -11.50
CA ASP A 406 20.22 1.34 -12.62
C ASP A 406 18.76 1.02 -13.01
N TYR A 407 17.77 1.76 -12.50
CA TYR A 407 16.33 1.44 -12.61
C TYR A 407 15.82 1.26 -14.06
N ARG A 408 16.44 1.93 -15.04
CA ARG A 408 16.03 1.86 -16.46
C ARG A 408 16.71 0.75 -17.27
N SER A 409 17.70 0.08 -16.72
CA SER A 409 18.51 -0.95 -17.41
C SER A 409 17.85 -2.36 -17.43
#